data_3bbd3eb1fc2fe9210ec425aacce89e7b
#
_entry.id   3bbd3eb1fc2fe9210ec425aacce89e7b
#
_cell.length_a   1.000
_cell.length_b   1.000
_cell.length_c   1.000
_cell.angle_alpha   90.00
_cell.angle_beta   90.00
_cell.angle_gamma   90.00
#
_symmetry.space_group_name_H-M   'P 1'
#
loop_
_entity.id
_entity.type
_entity.pdbx_description
1 polymer ?
#
loop_
_entity_poly.entity_id
_entity_poly.type
_entity_poly.pdbx_seq_one_letter_code
_entity_poly.pdbx_strand_id
1 'polypeptide(L)'
;MNPLITDFQPAQQRTPVIVALDFANEAETLNFVRTLDPALCQIKIGKELFTATGRSLAENLIHQGFKLFLDLKYHDIPNTVAQACKVAAEMGVWMVDLHASGGRRMMEAAAEAVANTVTKPLLIGVTVLTSMEQAELAEVGVSAPIEEQVLRLAKLAQSSGLDGVVCSALEAAPLRRELGGEFVLVTPGIRLDVAGNNDDQRRIMTPAQALAAGSTYLVMGRPVTQAADPIAVLREVNRIANPA
;
A
#
# COMPACT_ATOMS: atom_id res chain seq x y z
N MET A 1 22.64 -8.19 43.91
CA MET A 1 21.38 -8.40 43.17
C MET A 1 20.97 -7.08 42.56
N ASN A 2 21.16 -6.96 41.25
CA ASN A 2 20.84 -5.74 40.49
C ASN A 2 19.48 -5.98 39.81
N PRO A 3 18.45 -5.17 39.97
CA PRO A 3 17.20 -5.37 39.29
C PRO A 3 17.41 -5.02 37.78
N LEU A 4 16.98 -5.94 36.97
CA LEU A 4 16.91 -5.78 35.50
C LEU A 4 16.08 -4.55 35.17
N ILE A 5 16.74 -3.51 34.68
CA ILE A 5 16.09 -2.40 33.98
C ILE A 5 15.61 -3.02 32.66
N THR A 6 14.33 -3.37 32.60
CA THR A 6 13.65 -3.65 31.33
C THR A 6 13.62 -2.35 30.56
N ASP A 7 14.42 -2.25 29.50
CA ASP A 7 14.32 -1.18 28.50
C ASP A 7 12.90 -1.18 27.93
N PHE A 8 12.08 -0.30 28.50
CA PHE A 8 10.76 0.01 27.95
C PHE A 8 10.98 0.83 26.69
N GLN A 9 11.13 0.16 25.54
CA GLN A 9 11.01 0.84 24.26
C GLN A 9 9.55 1.30 24.12
N PRO A 10 9.27 2.61 24.03
CA PRO A 10 7.92 3.08 23.76
C PRO A 10 7.45 2.43 22.48
N ALA A 11 6.24 1.88 22.48
CA ALA A 11 5.62 1.27 21.32
C ALA A 11 5.77 2.25 20.13
N GLN A 12 6.45 1.80 19.08
CA GLN A 12 6.78 2.65 17.95
C GLN A 12 5.47 3.21 17.35
N GLN A 13 5.32 4.53 17.37
CA GLN A 13 4.09 5.20 16.96
C GLN A 13 3.73 4.81 15.53
N ARG A 14 2.54 4.25 15.33
CA ARG A 14 2.09 3.78 14.01
C ARG A 14 1.78 4.97 13.12
N THR A 15 2.32 4.96 11.91
CA THR A 15 2.03 5.96 10.87
C THR A 15 1.37 5.23 9.69
N PRO A 16 0.03 5.02 9.72
CA PRO A 16 -0.63 4.14 8.77
C PRO A 16 -0.89 4.78 7.41
N VAL A 17 -0.74 6.09 7.25
CA VAL A 17 -1.15 6.81 6.04
C VAL A 17 -0.10 6.71 4.94
N ILE A 18 -0.50 6.27 3.76
CA ILE A 18 0.24 6.36 2.50
C ILE A 18 -0.46 7.40 1.63
N VAL A 19 0.15 8.54 1.40
CA VAL A 19 -0.40 9.61 0.55
C VAL A 19 -0.19 9.26 -0.92
N ALA A 20 -1.27 9.09 -1.68
CA ALA A 20 -1.19 8.85 -3.12
C ALA A 20 -0.91 10.17 -3.87
N LEU A 21 0.26 10.25 -4.51
CA LEU A 21 0.69 11.40 -5.31
C LEU A 21 0.19 11.22 -6.74
N ASP A 22 -1.13 11.39 -6.93
CA ASP A 22 -1.79 11.25 -8.23
C ASP A 22 -1.80 12.62 -8.95
N PHE A 23 -0.59 13.13 -9.28
CA PHE A 23 -0.36 14.38 -10.01
C PHE A 23 0.14 14.07 -11.42
N ALA A 24 -0.15 14.96 -12.37
CA ALA A 24 0.22 14.79 -13.76
C ALA A 24 1.71 15.07 -14.07
N ASN A 25 2.41 15.80 -13.18
CA ASN A 25 3.79 16.22 -13.43
C ASN A 25 4.61 16.41 -12.15
N GLU A 26 5.93 16.52 -12.33
CA GLU A 26 6.90 16.66 -11.24
C GLU A 26 6.73 17.97 -10.45
N ALA A 27 6.46 19.09 -11.13
CA ALA A 27 6.40 20.39 -10.48
C ALA A 27 5.24 20.47 -9.47
N GLU A 28 4.05 20.01 -9.86
CA GLU A 28 2.89 19.91 -8.97
C GLU A 28 3.17 18.97 -7.80
N THR A 29 3.77 17.79 -8.08
CA THR A 29 4.15 16.83 -7.06
C THR A 29 5.08 17.43 -6.02
N LEU A 30 6.17 18.05 -6.44
CA LEU A 30 7.16 18.64 -5.53
C LEU A 30 6.58 19.84 -4.75
N ASN A 31 5.73 20.66 -5.37
CA ASN A 31 5.04 21.73 -4.65
C ASN A 31 4.14 21.20 -3.53
N PHE A 32 3.41 20.11 -3.77
CA PHE A 32 2.58 19.49 -2.75
C PHE A 32 3.45 18.80 -1.67
N VAL A 33 4.45 18.02 -2.06
CA VAL A 33 5.30 17.26 -1.11
C VAL A 33 6.00 18.17 -0.11
N ARG A 34 6.36 19.42 -0.48
CA ARG A 34 6.92 20.42 0.45
C ARG A 34 5.99 20.76 1.63
N THR A 35 4.70 20.47 1.52
CA THR A 35 3.72 20.69 2.60
C THR A 35 3.61 19.48 3.54
N LEU A 36 4.25 18.36 3.21
CA LEU A 36 4.19 17.12 3.99
C LEU A 36 5.38 16.99 4.94
N ASP A 37 5.18 16.17 5.98
CA ASP A 37 6.22 15.76 6.93
C ASP A 37 6.43 14.23 6.78
N PRO A 38 7.66 13.77 6.43
CA PRO A 38 7.97 12.33 6.33
C PRO A 38 7.71 11.54 7.63
N ALA A 39 7.67 12.21 8.78
CA ALA A 39 7.34 11.58 10.06
C ALA A 39 5.84 11.26 10.20
N LEU A 40 4.98 11.88 9.40
CA LEU A 40 3.52 11.75 9.52
C LEU A 40 2.89 10.85 8.46
N CYS A 41 3.61 10.53 7.37
CA CYS A 41 3.08 9.70 6.29
C CYS A 41 4.18 9.03 5.47
N GLN A 42 3.82 7.98 4.75
CA GLN A 42 4.50 7.47 3.58
C GLN A 42 3.86 8.09 2.32
N ILE A 43 4.53 7.96 1.18
CA ILE A 43 4.01 8.44 -0.11
C ILE A 43 3.96 7.32 -1.14
N LYS A 44 3.07 7.44 -2.12
CA LYS A 44 2.91 6.49 -3.23
C LYS A 44 3.02 7.21 -4.57
N ILE A 45 3.88 6.70 -5.46
CA ILE A 45 3.91 7.05 -6.88
C ILE A 45 3.21 5.94 -7.66
N GLY A 46 2.15 6.31 -8.40
CA GLY A 46 1.43 5.42 -9.31
C GLY A 46 1.97 5.46 -10.73
N LYS A 47 1.31 4.68 -11.63
CA LYS A 47 1.72 4.50 -13.03
C LYS A 47 1.82 5.82 -13.80
N GLU A 48 0.84 6.71 -13.67
CA GLU A 48 0.80 7.99 -14.40
C GLU A 48 2.04 8.84 -14.08
N LEU A 49 2.22 9.16 -12.82
CA LEU A 49 3.33 10.02 -12.37
C LEU A 49 4.70 9.38 -12.68
N PHE A 50 4.85 8.06 -12.46
CA PHE A 50 6.10 7.38 -12.77
C PHE A 50 6.39 7.34 -14.28
N THR A 51 5.36 7.18 -15.12
CA THR A 51 5.51 7.23 -16.60
C THR A 51 5.91 8.62 -17.06
N ALA A 52 5.39 9.66 -16.41
CA ALA A 52 5.70 11.05 -16.77
C ALA A 52 7.11 11.48 -16.29
N THR A 53 7.60 10.97 -15.15
CA THR A 53 8.79 11.52 -14.48
C THR A 53 9.95 10.53 -14.36
N GLY A 54 9.67 9.25 -14.50
CA GLY A 54 10.66 8.19 -14.38
C GLY A 54 11.24 8.03 -12.97
N ARG A 55 12.44 7.46 -12.93
CA ARG A 55 13.17 7.11 -11.71
C ARG A 55 13.63 8.33 -10.89
N SER A 56 13.97 9.43 -11.55
CA SER A 56 14.59 10.60 -10.92
C SER A 56 13.73 11.21 -9.81
N LEU A 57 12.43 11.36 -10.04
CA LEU A 57 11.50 11.85 -9.02
C LEU A 57 11.40 10.91 -7.82
N ALA A 58 11.32 9.60 -8.07
CA ALA A 58 11.24 8.60 -7.01
C ALA A 58 12.47 8.68 -6.08
N GLU A 59 13.67 8.70 -6.64
CA GLU A 59 14.92 8.83 -5.88
C GLU A 59 15.02 10.15 -5.13
N ASN A 60 14.60 11.26 -5.75
CA ASN A 60 14.56 12.57 -5.09
C ASN A 60 13.68 12.53 -3.84
N LEU A 61 12.48 11.95 -3.91
CA LEU A 61 11.56 11.86 -2.78
C LEU A 61 12.10 10.95 -1.66
N ILE A 62 12.76 9.85 -2.02
CA ILE A 62 13.45 8.97 -1.06
C ILE A 62 14.58 9.75 -0.35
N HIS A 63 15.39 10.52 -1.08
CA HIS A 63 16.45 11.34 -0.49
C HIS A 63 15.91 12.45 0.43
N GLN A 64 14.68 12.91 0.24
CA GLN A 64 13.98 13.81 1.17
C GLN A 64 13.49 13.13 2.44
N GLY A 65 13.74 11.83 2.62
CA GLY A 65 13.39 11.05 3.81
C GLY A 65 12.03 10.37 3.77
N PHE A 66 11.31 10.42 2.67
CA PHE A 66 10.03 9.72 2.55
C PHE A 66 10.21 8.21 2.32
N LYS A 67 9.42 7.41 2.99
CA LYS A 67 9.20 6.01 2.63
C LYS A 67 8.30 5.97 1.39
N LEU A 68 8.83 5.48 0.27
CA LEU A 68 8.14 5.47 -1.02
C LEU A 68 7.53 4.09 -1.31
N PHE A 69 6.25 4.06 -1.59
CA PHE A 69 5.55 2.94 -2.23
C PHE A 69 5.52 3.16 -3.75
N LEU A 70 6.19 2.30 -4.50
CA LEU A 70 6.17 2.29 -5.97
C LEU A 70 5.04 1.37 -6.44
N ASP A 71 3.89 1.97 -6.80
CA ASP A 71 2.63 1.28 -7.13
C ASP A 71 2.48 1.13 -8.65
N LEU A 72 3.27 0.23 -9.25
CA LEU A 72 3.25 -0.02 -10.68
C LEU A 72 2.48 -1.30 -11.06
N LYS A 73 2.11 -2.13 -10.07
CA LYS A 73 1.32 -3.35 -10.25
C LYS A 73 1.92 -4.26 -11.32
N TYR A 74 3.19 -4.67 -11.12
CA TYR A 74 3.90 -5.51 -12.07
C TYR A 74 3.15 -6.80 -12.36
N HIS A 75 3.04 -7.15 -13.65
CA HIS A 75 2.38 -8.37 -14.08
C HIS A 75 2.98 -8.81 -15.43
N ASP A 76 3.84 -9.82 -15.40
CA ASP A 76 4.55 -10.35 -16.55
C ASP A 76 5.09 -11.75 -16.23
N ILE A 77 5.86 -12.35 -17.14
CA ILE A 77 6.56 -13.61 -16.87
C ILE A 77 7.51 -13.47 -15.65
N PRO A 78 7.77 -14.58 -14.91
CA PRO A 78 8.45 -14.53 -13.61
C PRO A 78 9.77 -13.74 -13.60
N ASN A 79 10.64 -13.98 -14.58
CA ASN A 79 11.93 -13.29 -14.63
C ASN A 79 11.81 -11.77 -14.83
N THR A 80 10.88 -11.31 -15.68
CA THR A 80 10.67 -9.89 -15.94
C THR A 80 10.20 -9.17 -14.67
N VAL A 81 9.23 -9.74 -13.93
CA VAL A 81 8.74 -9.17 -12.68
C VAL A 81 9.83 -9.19 -11.61
N ALA A 82 10.58 -10.29 -11.49
CA ALA A 82 11.69 -10.41 -10.55
C ALA A 82 12.75 -9.30 -10.76
N GLN A 83 13.16 -9.06 -12.01
CA GLN A 83 14.12 -8.00 -12.33
C GLN A 83 13.54 -6.60 -12.08
N ALA A 84 12.27 -6.35 -12.39
CA ALA A 84 11.61 -5.08 -12.09
C ALA A 84 11.56 -4.79 -10.59
N CYS A 85 11.17 -5.78 -9.77
CA CYS A 85 11.15 -5.67 -8.31
C CYS A 85 12.56 -5.46 -7.73
N LYS A 86 13.58 -6.14 -8.28
CA LYS A 86 14.99 -5.95 -7.89
C LYS A 86 15.45 -4.52 -8.15
N VAL A 87 15.20 -3.98 -9.35
CA VAL A 87 15.54 -2.59 -9.70
C VAL A 87 14.81 -1.60 -8.78
N ALA A 88 13.52 -1.83 -8.46
CA ALA A 88 12.79 -1.02 -7.50
C ALA A 88 13.45 -1.06 -6.11
N ALA A 89 13.87 -2.24 -5.63
CA ALA A 89 14.59 -2.37 -4.37
C ALA A 89 15.94 -1.61 -4.39
N GLU A 90 16.70 -1.71 -5.48
CA GLU A 90 17.98 -0.98 -5.67
C GLU A 90 17.79 0.55 -5.72
N MET A 91 16.62 1.06 -6.11
CA MET A 91 16.26 2.47 -6.00
C MET A 91 16.03 2.91 -4.54
N GLY A 92 15.89 1.98 -3.60
CA GLY A 92 15.63 2.27 -2.19
C GLY A 92 14.14 2.47 -1.87
N VAL A 93 13.21 1.99 -2.69
CA VAL A 93 11.78 2.05 -2.36
C VAL A 93 11.49 1.24 -1.09
N TRP A 94 10.54 1.71 -0.31
CA TRP A 94 10.09 1.05 0.91
C TRP A 94 9.07 -0.06 0.65
N MET A 95 8.26 0.08 -0.40
CA MET A 95 7.20 -0.87 -0.78
C MET A 95 7.07 -0.93 -2.30
N VAL A 96 6.81 -2.11 -2.85
CA VAL A 96 6.55 -2.34 -4.28
C VAL A 96 5.45 -3.37 -4.43
N ASP A 97 4.66 -3.29 -5.50
CA ASP A 97 3.56 -4.20 -5.72
C ASP A 97 3.61 -4.93 -7.08
N LEU A 98 2.93 -6.06 -7.10
CA LEU A 98 2.70 -6.89 -8.27
C LEU A 98 1.32 -7.54 -8.20
N HIS A 99 0.75 -7.98 -9.32
CA HIS A 99 -0.53 -8.69 -9.31
C HIS A 99 -0.39 -10.13 -8.82
N ALA A 100 -1.14 -10.51 -7.78
CA ALA A 100 -1.16 -11.90 -7.29
C ALA A 100 -1.72 -12.90 -8.32
N SER A 101 -2.54 -12.41 -9.28
CA SER A 101 -3.04 -13.20 -10.41
C SER A 101 -1.96 -13.65 -11.41
N GLY A 102 -0.74 -13.10 -11.33
CA GLY A 102 0.43 -13.61 -12.06
C GLY A 102 0.89 -14.99 -11.63
N GLY A 103 0.38 -15.49 -10.50
CA GLY A 103 0.56 -16.84 -10.03
C GLY A 103 1.82 -17.05 -9.18
N ARG A 104 1.88 -18.24 -8.56
CA ARG A 104 2.92 -18.62 -7.61
C ARG A 104 4.35 -18.37 -8.13
N ARG A 105 4.67 -18.90 -9.29
CA ARG A 105 6.02 -18.81 -9.86
C ARG A 105 6.51 -17.36 -10.06
N MET A 106 5.60 -16.46 -10.45
CA MET A 106 5.93 -15.05 -10.62
C MET A 106 6.19 -14.38 -9.26
N MET A 107 5.35 -14.66 -8.27
CA MET A 107 5.50 -14.10 -6.92
C MET A 107 6.75 -14.62 -6.21
N GLU A 108 7.01 -15.93 -6.26
CA GLU A 108 8.22 -16.53 -5.67
C GLU A 108 9.49 -15.99 -6.30
N ALA A 109 9.54 -15.83 -7.63
CA ALA A 109 10.69 -15.24 -8.32
C ALA A 109 10.94 -13.78 -7.89
N ALA A 110 9.87 -13.00 -7.71
CA ALA A 110 9.98 -11.63 -7.21
C ALA A 110 10.44 -11.58 -5.75
N ALA A 111 9.90 -12.45 -4.89
CA ALA A 111 10.30 -12.54 -3.48
C ALA A 111 11.79 -12.93 -3.33
N GLU A 112 12.26 -13.92 -4.09
CA GLU A 112 13.66 -14.31 -4.12
C GLU A 112 14.57 -13.17 -4.59
N ALA A 113 14.19 -12.47 -5.66
CA ALA A 113 14.98 -11.36 -6.20
C ALA A 113 15.11 -10.21 -5.19
N VAL A 114 14.04 -9.86 -4.48
CA VAL A 114 14.03 -8.80 -3.45
C VAL A 114 14.81 -9.24 -2.21
N ALA A 115 14.69 -10.49 -1.77
CA ALA A 115 15.41 -11.00 -0.60
C ALA A 115 16.94 -10.89 -0.72
N ASN A 116 17.46 -10.91 -1.95
CA ASN A 116 18.88 -10.80 -2.26
C ASN A 116 19.39 -9.35 -2.45
N THR A 117 18.53 -8.34 -2.22
CA THR A 117 18.94 -6.92 -2.28
C THR A 117 19.34 -6.39 -0.90
N VAL A 118 20.12 -5.29 -0.88
CA VAL A 118 20.49 -4.59 0.37
C VAL A 118 19.26 -3.95 0.99
N THR A 119 18.48 -3.22 0.19
CA THR A 119 17.19 -2.68 0.60
C THR A 119 16.13 -3.76 0.35
N LYS A 120 15.40 -4.13 1.40
CA LYS A 120 14.33 -5.13 1.30
C LYS A 120 12.98 -4.42 1.41
N PRO A 121 12.40 -3.96 0.30
CA PRO A 121 11.07 -3.37 0.32
C PRO A 121 10.02 -4.41 0.70
N LEU A 122 8.92 -3.95 1.29
CA LEU A 122 7.72 -4.77 1.42
C LEU A 122 7.22 -5.12 0.02
N LEU A 123 7.07 -6.41 -0.25
CA LEU A 123 6.55 -6.93 -1.52
C LEU A 123 5.07 -7.28 -1.37
N ILE A 124 4.20 -6.54 -2.07
CA ILE A 124 2.76 -6.57 -1.87
C ILE A 124 2.02 -7.12 -3.09
N GLY A 125 1.14 -8.10 -2.88
CA GLY A 125 0.31 -8.68 -3.94
C GLY A 125 -1.00 -7.91 -4.13
N VAL A 126 -1.28 -7.42 -5.34
CA VAL A 126 -2.61 -6.86 -5.66
C VAL A 126 -3.57 -8.02 -5.90
N THR A 127 -4.66 -8.08 -5.14
CA THR A 127 -5.69 -9.12 -5.26
C THR A 127 -6.65 -8.82 -6.42
N VAL A 128 -7.89 -8.44 -6.12
CA VAL A 128 -8.85 -7.92 -7.10
C VAL A 128 -8.85 -6.40 -7.02
N LEU A 129 -8.82 -5.70 -8.15
CA LEU A 129 -8.86 -4.24 -8.18
C LEU A 129 -10.13 -3.73 -7.47
N THR A 130 -9.99 -2.75 -6.60
CA THR A 130 -11.10 -2.24 -5.79
C THR A 130 -12.18 -1.51 -6.60
N SER A 131 -11.90 -1.20 -7.87
CA SER A 131 -12.86 -0.69 -8.85
C SER A 131 -13.70 -1.78 -9.52
N MET A 132 -13.24 -3.05 -9.51
CA MET A 132 -13.96 -4.16 -10.17
C MET A 132 -15.21 -4.58 -9.39
N GLU A 133 -16.25 -4.89 -10.16
CA GLU A 133 -17.48 -5.52 -9.69
C GLU A 133 -17.52 -7.01 -10.07
N GLN A 134 -18.48 -7.74 -9.50
CA GLN A 134 -18.61 -9.17 -9.74
C GLN A 134 -18.82 -9.53 -11.22
N ALA A 135 -19.56 -8.70 -11.97
CA ALA A 135 -19.80 -8.92 -13.40
C ALA A 135 -18.49 -8.80 -14.21
N GLU A 136 -17.68 -7.78 -13.93
CA GLU A 136 -16.39 -7.55 -14.59
C GLU A 136 -15.38 -8.66 -14.27
N LEU A 137 -15.43 -9.20 -13.04
CA LEU A 137 -14.60 -10.34 -12.66
C LEU A 137 -15.00 -11.61 -13.43
N ALA A 138 -16.29 -11.81 -13.69
CA ALA A 138 -16.80 -12.92 -14.50
C ALA A 138 -16.38 -12.79 -15.99
N GLU A 139 -16.33 -11.56 -16.54
CA GLU A 139 -15.90 -11.32 -17.91
C GLU A 139 -14.44 -11.76 -18.18
N VAL A 140 -13.58 -11.70 -17.15
CA VAL A 140 -12.21 -12.21 -17.25
C VAL A 140 -12.07 -13.68 -16.83
N GLY A 141 -13.18 -14.40 -16.78
CA GLY A 141 -13.22 -15.86 -16.57
C GLY A 141 -13.20 -16.32 -15.12
N VAL A 142 -13.40 -15.43 -14.15
CA VAL A 142 -13.45 -15.76 -12.73
C VAL A 142 -14.90 -15.79 -12.26
N SER A 143 -15.46 -16.99 -12.07
CA SER A 143 -16.85 -17.21 -11.65
C SER A 143 -17.06 -17.18 -10.13
N ALA A 144 -15.98 -17.24 -9.35
CA ALA A 144 -16.06 -17.21 -7.89
C ALA A 144 -16.50 -15.82 -7.40
N PRO A 145 -17.19 -15.73 -6.24
CA PRO A 145 -17.45 -14.44 -5.57
C PRO A 145 -16.17 -13.65 -5.34
N ILE A 146 -16.26 -12.30 -5.39
CA ILE A 146 -15.11 -11.41 -5.21
C ILE A 146 -14.36 -11.74 -3.92
N GLU A 147 -15.06 -11.90 -2.82
CA GLU A 147 -14.48 -12.18 -1.50
C GLU A 147 -13.70 -13.51 -1.48
N GLU A 148 -14.22 -14.52 -2.16
CA GLU A 148 -13.54 -15.82 -2.29
C GLU A 148 -12.28 -15.69 -3.14
N GLN A 149 -12.36 -14.98 -4.26
CA GLN A 149 -11.20 -14.75 -5.13
C GLN A 149 -10.13 -13.92 -4.44
N VAL A 150 -10.51 -12.88 -3.71
CA VAL A 150 -9.59 -12.07 -2.91
C VAL A 150 -8.87 -12.93 -1.88
N LEU A 151 -9.59 -13.74 -1.11
CA LEU A 151 -9.01 -14.63 -0.11
C LEU A 151 -8.07 -15.67 -0.76
N ARG A 152 -8.45 -16.24 -1.90
CA ARG A 152 -7.62 -17.19 -2.65
C ARG A 152 -6.30 -16.56 -3.08
N LEU A 153 -6.35 -15.36 -3.66
CA LEU A 153 -5.16 -14.62 -4.10
C LEU A 153 -4.29 -14.19 -2.92
N ALA A 154 -4.88 -13.77 -1.81
CA ALA A 154 -4.16 -13.37 -0.62
C ALA A 154 -3.43 -14.56 0.04
N LYS A 155 -4.07 -15.73 0.15
CA LYS A 155 -3.43 -16.97 0.62
C LYS A 155 -2.31 -17.42 -0.32
N LEU A 156 -2.51 -17.27 -1.63
CA LEU A 156 -1.47 -17.56 -2.60
C LEU A 156 -0.27 -16.61 -2.45
N ALA A 157 -0.51 -15.31 -2.28
CA ALA A 157 0.53 -14.31 -2.05
C ALA A 157 1.33 -14.62 -0.77
N GLN A 158 0.66 -14.88 0.35
CA GLN A 158 1.31 -15.24 1.61
C GLN A 158 2.16 -16.51 1.47
N SER A 159 1.61 -17.57 0.86
CA SER A 159 2.36 -18.83 0.67
C SER A 159 3.45 -18.77 -0.40
N SER A 160 3.54 -17.67 -1.16
CA SER A 160 4.60 -17.37 -2.12
C SER A 160 5.67 -16.44 -1.56
N GLY A 161 5.61 -16.10 -0.25
CA GLY A 161 6.61 -15.29 0.43
C GLY A 161 6.42 -13.77 0.28
N LEU A 162 5.24 -13.29 -0.10
CA LEU A 162 4.93 -11.87 -0.08
C LEU A 162 4.62 -11.39 1.34
N ASP A 163 4.92 -10.13 1.63
CA ASP A 163 4.71 -9.51 2.94
C ASP A 163 3.26 -9.11 3.19
N GLY A 164 2.47 -8.95 2.14
CA GLY A 164 1.09 -8.51 2.26
C GLY A 164 0.34 -8.42 0.94
N VAL A 165 -0.86 -7.81 1.01
CA VAL A 165 -1.70 -7.57 -0.17
C VAL A 165 -2.32 -6.18 -0.17
N VAL A 166 -2.63 -5.68 -1.39
CA VAL A 166 -3.60 -4.59 -1.60
C VAL A 166 -4.98 -5.22 -1.71
N CYS A 167 -5.93 -4.77 -0.89
CA CYS A 167 -7.31 -5.23 -0.84
C CYS A 167 -8.26 -4.08 -0.48
N SER A 168 -9.56 -4.26 -0.65
CA SER A 168 -10.54 -3.31 -0.11
C SER A 168 -10.54 -3.33 1.43
N ALA A 169 -10.81 -2.19 2.06
CA ALA A 169 -11.01 -2.14 3.50
C ALA A 169 -12.19 -3.02 3.97
N LEU A 170 -13.19 -3.25 3.11
CA LEU A 170 -14.30 -4.19 3.36
C LEU A 170 -13.85 -5.64 3.51
N GLU A 171 -12.73 -6.00 2.88
CA GLU A 171 -12.14 -7.34 2.88
C GLU A 171 -11.13 -7.54 4.03
N ALA A 172 -10.75 -6.46 4.73
CA ALA A 172 -9.68 -6.49 5.72
C ALA A 172 -9.97 -7.43 6.90
N ALA A 173 -11.19 -7.41 7.47
CA ALA A 173 -11.53 -8.23 8.63
C ALA A 173 -11.50 -9.74 8.34
N PRO A 174 -12.10 -10.27 7.25
CA PRO A 174 -11.96 -11.68 6.90
C PRO A 174 -10.51 -12.05 6.57
N LEU A 175 -9.75 -11.21 5.85
CA LEU A 175 -8.35 -11.48 5.54
C LEU A 175 -7.49 -11.53 6.81
N ARG A 176 -7.72 -10.62 7.77
CA ARG A 176 -7.00 -10.60 9.04
C ARG A 176 -7.20 -11.87 9.85
N ARG A 177 -8.42 -12.42 9.88
CA ARG A 177 -8.72 -13.69 10.56
C ARG A 177 -8.00 -14.87 9.92
N GLU A 178 -7.92 -14.90 8.59
CA GLU A 178 -7.37 -16.02 7.85
C GLU A 178 -5.84 -16.01 7.73
N LEU A 179 -5.23 -14.82 7.69
CA LEU A 179 -3.81 -14.64 7.36
C LEU A 179 -2.96 -14.21 8.57
N GLY A 180 -3.60 -13.90 9.70
CA GLY A 180 -2.89 -13.51 10.94
C GLY A 180 -2.54 -12.02 11.01
N GLY A 181 -1.98 -11.59 12.15
CA GLY A 181 -1.69 -10.19 12.49
C GLY A 181 -0.57 -9.54 11.68
N GLU A 182 0.44 -10.31 11.33
CA GLU A 182 1.69 -9.83 10.73
C GLU A 182 1.57 -9.56 9.21
N PHE A 183 0.60 -10.19 8.53
CA PHE A 183 0.44 -10.03 7.10
C PHE A 183 -0.09 -8.64 6.77
N VAL A 184 0.64 -7.88 5.95
CA VAL A 184 0.35 -6.47 5.66
C VAL A 184 -0.91 -6.34 4.79
N LEU A 185 -1.87 -5.52 5.25
CA LEU A 185 -3.07 -5.17 4.48
C LEU A 185 -3.01 -3.68 4.11
N VAL A 186 -2.82 -3.40 2.82
CA VAL A 186 -2.78 -2.06 2.25
C VAL A 186 -4.14 -1.77 1.62
N THR A 187 -4.87 -0.77 2.13
CA THR A 187 -6.26 -0.52 1.74
C THR A 187 -6.45 0.86 1.12
N PRO A 188 -6.73 0.94 -0.19
CA PRO A 188 -7.18 2.17 -0.85
C PRO A 188 -8.67 2.43 -0.59
N GLY A 189 -9.19 3.53 -1.11
CA GLY A 189 -10.60 3.89 -0.99
C GLY A 189 -10.98 4.47 0.37
N ILE A 190 -10.03 5.06 1.07
CA ILE A 190 -10.24 5.68 2.39
C ILE A 190 -10.73 7.11 2.21
N ARG A 191 -11.80 7.48 2.94
CA ARG A 191 -12.42 8.81 2.92
C ARG A 191 -12.64 9.29 4.35
N LEU A 192 -12.49 10.60 4.58
CA LEU A 192 -12.75 11.20 5.89
C LEU A 192 -14.24 11.18 6.23
N ASP A 193 -15.07 11.35 5.20
CA ASP A 193 -16.53 11.23 5.29
C ASP A 193 -17.03 10.31 4.16
N VAL A 194 -17.99 9.45 4.46
CA VAL A 194 -18.60 8.50 3.50
C VAL A 194 -19.92 9.04 2.90
N ALA A 195 -20.39 10.21 3.34
CA ALA A 195 -21.62 10.81 2.84
C ALA A 195 -21.38 11.64 1.56
N GLY A 196 -21.89 11.18 0.43
CA GLY A 196 -22.15 12.02 -0.76
C GLY A 196 -21.04 12.14 -1.82
N ASN A 197 -20.11 11.20 -1.94
CA ASN A 197 -19.06 11.29 -2.97
C ASN A 197 -19.35 10.47 -4.22
N ASN A 198 -19.50 11.16 -5.38
CA ASN A 198 -19.33 10.60 -6.71
C ASN A 198 -17.83 10.43 -6.97
N ASP A 199 -17.24 9.29 -6.58
CA ASP A 199 -15.82 9.01 -6.71
C ASP A 199 -15.58 7.73 -7.53
N ASP A 200 -14.36 7.60 -8.11
CA ASP A 200 -13.90 6.41 -8.83
C ASP A 200 -13.82 5.17 -7.92
N GLN A 201 -13.77 5.37 -6.60
CA GLN A 201 -13.76 4.31 -5.61
C GLN A 201 -15.19 3.96 -5.16
N ARG A 202 -15.61 2.73 -5.45
CA ARG A 202 -16.96 2.24 -5.12
C ARG A 202 -17.04 1.60 -3.72
N ARG A 203 -15.92 1.09 -3.19
CA ARG A 203 -15.82 0.40 -1.90
C ARG A 203 -15.02 1.25 -0.92
N ILE A 204 -15.69 2.18 -0.22
CA ILE A 204 -15.08 3.20 0.65
C ILE A 204 -15.32 2.92 2.14
N MET A 205 -14.35 3.32 2.99
CA MET A 205 -14.43 3.32 4.45
C MET A 205 -13.76 4.55 5.06
N THR A 206 -14.14 4.90 6.30
CA THR A 206 -13.38 5.89 7.08
C THR A 206 -12.07 5.30 7.61
N PRO A 207 -11.06 6.13 7.95
CA PRO A 207 -9.81 5.66 8.57
C PRO A 207 -10.07 4.81 9.82
N ALA A 208 -10.96 5.26 10.71
CA ALA A 208 -11.29 4.54 11.94
C ALA A 208 -11.87 3.14 11.66
N GLN A 209 -12.81 3.05 10.72
CA GLN A 209 -13.43 1.78 10.33
C GLN A 209 -12.40 0.83 9.70
N ALA A 210 -11.55 1.32 8.79
CA ALA A 210 -10.56 0.51 8.11
C ALA A 210 -9.49 -0.03 9.09
N LEU A 211 -9.02 0.81 10.01
CA LEU A 211 -8.07 0.40 11.06
C LEU A 211 -8.71 -0.62 12.02
N ALA A 212 -9.95 -0.42 12.43
CA ALA A 212 -10.70 -1.36 13.26
C ALA A 212 -10.94 -2.70 12.55
N ALA A 213 -11.12 -2.68 11.21
CA ALA A 213 -11.23 -3.88 10.39
C ALA A 213 -9.89 -4.63 10.22
N GLY A 214 -8.76 -4.04 10.63
CA GLY A 214 -7.44 -4.68 10.59
C GLY A 214 -6.54 -4.23 9.44
N SER A 215 -6.85 -3.13 8.73
CA SER A 215 -5.94 -2.52 7.76
C SER A 215 -4.62 -2.13 8.43
N THR A 216 -3.50 -2.40 7.74
CA THR A 216 -2.17 -1.99 8.21
C THR A 216 -1.84 -0.59 7.72
N TYR A 217 -2.05 -0.35 6.42
CA TYR A 217 -1.81 0.94 5.76
C TYR A 217 -3.05 1.40 5.00
N LEU A 218 -3.28 2.71 5.03
CA LEU A 218 -4.41 3.41 4.43
C LEU A 218 -3.90 4.26 3.26
N VAL A 219 -4.28 3.93 2.03
CA VAL A 219 -3.91 4.75 0.87
C VAL A 219 -4.94 5.86 0.70
N MET A 220 -4.50 7.10 0.86
CA MET A 220 -5.30 8.31 0.82
C MET A 220 -4.77 9.28 -0.24
N GLY A 221 -5.55 9.56 -1.28
CA GLY A 221 -5.26 10.58 -2.29
C GLY A 221 -5.94 11.90 -1.96
N ARG A 222 -7.00 12.23 -2.71
CA ARG A 222 -7.78 13.49 -2.59
C ARG A 222 -8.12 13.93 -1.17
N PRO A 223 -8.48 13.06 -0.21
CA PRO A 223 -8.72 13.48 1.18
C PRO A 223 -7.54 14.19 1.84
N VAL A 224 -6.32 13.96 1.36
CA VAL A 224 -5.10 14.63 1.83
C VAL A 224 -4.63 15.67 0.82
N THR A 225 -4.56 15.31 -0.48
CA THR A 225 -3.96 16.18 -1.52
C THR A 225 -4.80 17.42 -1.84
N GLN A 226 -6.10 17.38 -1.55
CA GLN A 226 -7.04 18.51 -1.75
C GLN A 226 -7.49 19.14 -0.42
N ALA A 227 -6.94 18.73 0.71
CA ALA A 227 -7.25 19.32 2.01
C ALA A 227 -6.67 20.75 2.12
N ALA A 228 -7.40 21.64 2.79
CA ALA A 228 -6.89 22.97 3.11
C ALA A 228 -5.66 22.90 4.05
N ASP A 229 -5.61 21.89 4.93
CA ASP A 229 -4.47 21.59 5.81
C ASP A 229 -4.18 20.09 5.76
N PRO A 230 -3.30 19.61 4.86
CA PRO A 230 -2.91 18.21 4.78
C PRO A 230 -2.30 17.67 6.08
N ILE A 231 -1.53 18.49 6.80
CA ILE A 231 -0.88 18.09 8.06
C ILE A 231 -1.92 17.82 9.17
N ALA A 232 -2.96 18.64 9.27
CA ALA A 232 -4.04 18.41 10.22
C ALA A 232 -4.74 17.06 9.95
N VAL A 233 -5.01 16.74 8.68
CA VAL A 233 -5.59 15.45 8.28
C VAL A 233 -4.69 14.29 8.69
N LEU A 234 -3.39 14.37 8.39
CA LEU A 234 -2.42 13.30 8.73
C LEU A 234 -2.31 13.10 10.24
N ARG A 235 -2.25 14.17 11.03
CA ARG A 235 -2.22 14.10 12.49
C ARG A 235 -3.47 13.45 13.06
N GLU A 236 -4.63 13.79 12.53
CA GLU A 236 -5.90 13.19 13.01
C GLU A 236 -5.95 11.69 12.73
N VAL A 237 -5.58 11.23 11.53
CA VAL A 237 -5.56 9.80 11.21
C VAL A 237 -4.52 9.06 12.07
N ASN A 238 -3.34 9.65 12.28
CA ASN A 238 -2.32 9.07 13.16
C ASN A 238 -2.80 9.00 14.62
N ARG A 239 -3.55 9.98 15.10
CA ARG A 239 -4.18 9.95 16.44
C ARG A 239 -5.18 8.80 16.57
N ILE A 240 -6.00 8.56 15.53
CA ILE A 240 -6.93 7.42 15.50
C ILE A 240 -6.17 6.08 15.56
N ALA A 241 -5.01 5.99 14.90
CA ALA A 241 -4.20 4.77 14.88
C ALA A 241 -3.44 4.50 16.18
N ASN A 242 -3.23 5.54 16.99
CA ASN A 242 -2.49 5.50 18.25
C ASN A 242 -3.34 6.12 19.39
N PRO A 243 -4.43 5.44 19.80
CA PRO A 243 -5.24 5.92 20.91
C PRO A 243 -4.38 5.97 22.19
N ALA A 244 -4.61 7.02 22.99
CA ALA A 244 -3.90 7.25 24.26
C ALA A 244 -4.19 6.15 25.29
#